data_01f8728d0eb04fc1522fe2786d66b1c7
#
_entry.id   01f8728d0eb04fc1522fe2786d66b1c7
#
_cell.length_a   1.000
_cell.length_b   1.000
_cell.length_c   1.000
_cell.angle_alpha   90.00
_cell.angle_beta   90.00
_cell.angle_gamma   90.00
#
_symmetry.space_group_name_H-M   'P 1'
#
loop_
_entity.id
_entity.type
_entity.pdbx_description
1 polymer ?
#
loop_
_entity_poly.entity_id
_entity_poly.type
_entity_poly.pdbx_seq_one_letter_code
_entity_poly.pdbx_strand_id
1 'polypeptide(L)'
;DKSNRNVYFSIDSKENGELIGMISLNNIDYVSGIANWGFVIGETENQGKGISREVVDLFCDYAFNTLNLRKLWGFMIECNEGAARMHMRIGSVNEGLLRNHVFYNGEYHDVRVVSLFKDTYLLEKRSHDASDS
;
A
#
# COMPACT_ATOMS: atom_id res chain seq x y z
N ASP A 1 -3.06 18.29 14.95
CA ASP A 1 -3.81 19.10 13.99
C ASP A 1 -4.42 18.19 12.91
N LYS A 2 -5.69 18.41 12.63
CA LYS A 2 -6.43 17.62 11.67
C LYS A 2 -5.87 17.73 10.26
N SER A 3 -5.26 18.85 9.92
CA SER A 3 -4.71 19.10 8.58
C SER A 3 -3.54 18.16 8.25
N ASN A 4 -2.92 17.56 9.25
CA ASN A 4 -1.75 16.69 9.06
C ASN A 4 -2.08 15.20 9.08
N ARG A 5 -3.37 14.83 9.01
CA ARG A 5 -3.79 13.44 9.10
C ARG A 5 -3.79 12.69 7.78
N ASN A 6 -3.64 13.40 6.68
CA ASN A 6 -3.62 12.79 5.36
C ASN A 6 -2.41 13.29 4.59
N VAL A 7 -1.74 12.36 3.92
CA VAL A 7 -0.57 12.66 3.08
C VAL A 7 -0.77 11.95 1.75
N TYR A 8 -0.51 12.67 0.66
CA TYR A 8 -0.69 12.15 -0.69
C TYR A 8 0.60 12.29 -1.49
N PHE A 9 0.91 11.25 -2.25
CA PHE A 9 2.07 11.25 -3.16
C PHE A 9 1.61 10.87 -4.55
N SER A 10 2.10 11.58 -5.56
CA SER A 10 1.90 11.17 -6.93
C SER A 10 3.00 10.18 -7.34
N ILE A 11 2.64 9.27 -8.23
CA ILE A 11 3.59 8.32 -8.82
C ILE A 11 3.71 8.71 -10.28
N ASP A 12 4.90 9.17 -10.67
CA ASP A 12 5.13 9.65 -12.01
C ASP A 12 6.09 8.71 -12.76
N SER A 13 5.88 8.59 -14.07
CA SER A 13 6.77 7.83 -14.91
C SER A 13 8.11 8.54 -15.06
N LYS A 14 9.20 7.82 -14.89
CA LYS A 14 10.54 8.37 -15.11
C LYS A 14 10.82 8.66 -16.59
N GLU A 15 10.13 7.94 -17.47
CA GLU A 15 10.36 8.07 -18.90
C GLU A 15 9.78 9.33 -19.51
N ASN A 16 8.54 9.67 -19.11
CA ASN A 16 7.84 10.79 -19.75
C ASN A 16 7.22 11.78 -18.77
N GLY A 17 7.40 11.56 -17.46
CA GLY A 17 6.86 12.45 -16.45
C GLY A 17 5.35 12.38 -16.26
N GLU A 18 4.67 11.47 -16.93
CA GLU A 18 3.23 11.33 -16.81
C GLU A 18 2.84 10.74 -15.47
N LEU A 19 1.70 11.20 -14.94
CA LEU A 19 1.15 10.68 -13.72
C LEU A 19 0.66 9.25 -13.93
N ILE A 20 1.22 8.30 -13.18
CA ILE A 20 0.81 6.89 -13.25
C ILE A 20 -0.27 6.60 -12.22
N GLY A 21 -0.17 7.19 -11.05
CA GLY A 21 -1.11 6.91 -9.97
C GLY A 21 -0.81 7.73 -8.74
N MET A 22 -1.47 7.37 -7.66
CA MET A 22 -1.31 8.04 -6.37
C MET A 22 -1.23 7.02 -5.26
N ILE A 23 -0.49 7.38 -4.22
CA ILE A 23 -0.43 6.58 -3.00
C ILE A 23 -0.69 7.54 -1.83
N SER A 24 -1.47 7.10 -0.87
CA SER A 24 -1.89 7.97 0.22
C SER A 24 -1.80 7.31 1.58
N LEU A 25 -1.54 8.15 2.58
CA LEU A 25 -1.75 7.81 3.98
C LEU A 25 -2.94 8.63 4.45
N ASN A 26 -3.91 7.97 5.06
CA ASN A 26 -5.13 8.61 5.51
C ASN A 26 -5.35 8.34 6.98
N ASN A 27 -5.99 9.29 7.65
CA ASN A 27 -6.37 9.14 9.06
C ASN A 27 -5.18 8.75 9.93
N ILE A 28 -4.08 9.45 9.77
CA ILE A 28 -2.88 9.19 10.56
C ILE A 28 -3.19 9.43 12.03
N ASP A 29 -2.95 8.40 12.84
CA ASP A 29 -3.14 8.46 14.28
C ASP A 29 -1.76 8.32 14.92
N TYR A 30 -1.20 9.46 15.35
CA TYR A 30 0.14 9.47 15.91
C TYR A 30 0.20 8.87 17.32
N VAL A 31 -0.93 8.81 18.01
CA VAL A 31 -0.97 8.19 19.34
C VAL A 31 -0.87 6.69 19.22
N SER A 32 -1.66 6.11 18.32
CA SER A 32 -1.62 4.66 18.08
C SER A 32 -0.49 4.25 17.15
N GLY A 33 0.05 5.18 16.37
CA GLY A 33 1.11 4.89 15.41
C GLY A 33 0.62 4.15 14.18
N ILE A 34 -0.59 4.43 13.74
CA ILE A 34 -1.19 3.72 12.60
C ILE A 34 -1.72 4.71 11.57
N ALA A 35 -1.84 4.23 10.34
CA ALA A 35 -2.49 4.98 9.27
C ALA A 35 -3.12 4.01 8.27
N ASN A 36 -4.18 4.47 7.61
CA ASN A 36 -4.75 3.75 6.49
C ASN A 36 -3.98 4.14 5.23
N TRP A 37 -3.63 3.18 4.38
CA TRP A 37 -2.96 3.50 3.13
C TRP A 37 -3.77 3.00 1.94
N GLY A 38 -3.58 3.67 0.80
CA GLY A 38 -4.28 3.32 -0.41
C GLY A 38 -3.42 3.59 -1.64
N PHE A 39 -3.69 2.83 -2.69
CA PHE A 39 -3.00 2.96 -3.98
C PHE A 39 -4.04 3.11 -5.07
N VAL A 40 -3.80 4.04 -6.00
CA VAL A 40 -4.63 4.20 -7.18
C VAL A 40 -3.70 4.24 -8.39
N ILE A 41 -3.93 3.34 -9.34
CA ILE A 41 -3.21 3.35 -10.62
C ILE A 41 -4.16 3.92 -11.67
N GLY A 42 -3.81 5.07 -12.24
CA GLY A 42 -4.70 5.81 -13.13
C GLY A 42 -4.68 5.37 -14.58
N GLU A 43 -3.58 4.78 -15.04
CA GLU A 43 -3.43 4.38 -16.44
C GLU A 43 -3.72 2.90 -16.63
N THR A 44 -4.61 2.58 -17.57
CA THR A 44 -5.00 1.19 -17.84
C THR A 44 -3.78 0.34 -18.22
N GLU A 45 -2.89 0.88 -19.02
CA GLU A 45 -1.69 0.17 -19.45
C GLU A 45 -0.73 -0.16 -18.31
N ASN A 46 -0.84 0.55 -17.19
CA ASN A 46 0.01 0.33 -16.03
C ASN A 46 -0.65 -0.52 -14.94
N GLN A 47 -1.97 -0.70 -15.02
CA GLN A 47 -2.71 -1.41 -13.96
C GLN A 47 -2.30 -2.86 -13.82
N GLY A 48 -2.01 -3.54 -14.92
CA GLY A 48 -1.60 -4.93 -14.87
C GLY A 48 -0.19 -5.16 -14.34
N LYS A 49 0.59 -4.09 -14.25
CA LYS A 49 1.98 -4.16 -13.78
C LYS A 49 2.10 -4.01 -12.28
N GLY A 50 1.06 -3.45 -11.64
CA GLY A 50 1.07 -3.17 -10.22
C GLY A 50 2.02 -2.02 -9.89
N ILE A 51 2.29 -1.86 -8.61
CA ILE A 51 3.18 -0.82 -8.11
C ILE A 51 4.57 -1.43 -7.92
N SER A 52 5.60 -0.73 -8.38
CA SER A 52 6.97 -1.24 -8.27
C SER A 52 7.41 -1.30 -6.81
N ARG A 53 8.32 -2.22 -6.53
CA ARG A 53 8.91 -2.36 -5.19
C ARG A 53 9.59 -1.08 -4.74
N GLU A 54 10.24 -0.38 -5.68
CA GLU A 54 10.92 0.88 -5.38
C GLU A 54 9.95 1.92 -4.83
N VAL A 55 8.78 2.06 -5.44
CA VAL A 55 7.76 3.02 -4.97
C VAL A 55 7.28 2.64 -3.58
N VAL A 56 6.98 1.36 -3.37
CA VAL A 56 6.53 0.88 -2.06
C VAL A 56 7.59 1.12 -1.00
N ASP A 57 8.86 0.85 -1.31
CA ASP A 57 9.93 1.03 -0.35
C ASP A 57 10.11 2.50 0.04
N LEU A 58 10.04 3.42 -0.93
CA LEU A 58 10.12 4.84 -0.65
C LEU A 58 8.99 5.30 0.26
N PHE A 59 7.79 4.83 -0.03
CA PHE A 59 6.60 5.17 0.75
C PHE A 59 6.68 4.62 2.17
N CYS A 60 7.07 3.36 2.32
CA CYS A 60 7.20 2.72 3.62
C CYS A 60 8.32 3.35 4.44
N ASP A 61 9.41 3.73 3.79
CA ASP A 61 10.49 4.43 4.48
C ASP A 61 9.98 5.74 5.08
N TYR A 62 9.21 6.48 4.32
CA TYR A 62 8.62 7.72 4.81
C TYR A 62 7.68 7.46 5.99
N ALA A 63 6.76 6.51 5.83
CA ALA A 63 5.75 6.22 6.85
C ALA A 63 6.37 5.68 8.14
N PHE A 64 7.29 4.73 8.01
CA PHE A 64 7.85 4.05 9.19
C PHE A 64 9.00 4.79 9.82
N ASN A 65 9.88 5.40 9.02
CA ASN A 65 11.11 5.99 9.53
C ASN A 65 11.03 7.50 9.69
N THR A 66 10.29 8.21 8.85
CA THR A 66 10.12 9.66 8.99
C THR A 66 8.95 9.99 9.90
N LEU A 67 7.79 9.38 9.68
CA LEU A 67 6.61 9.62 10.53
C LEU A 67 6.57 8.75 11.78
N ASN A 68 7.43 7.75 11.87
CA ASN A 68 7.50 6.82 12.99
C ASN A 68 6.22 6.04 13.26
N LEU A 69 5.50 5.72 12.20
CA LEU A 69 4.33 4.87 12.34
C LEU A 69 4.78 3.42 12.55
N ARG A 70 3.96 2.60 13.18
CA ARG A 70 4.28 1.20 13.44
C ARG A 70 3.46 0.23 12.59
N LYS A 71 2.35 0.72 11.99
CA LYS A 71 1.43 -0.13 11.25
C LYS A 71 0.72 0.66 10.17
N LEU A 72 0.69 0.11 8.96
CA LEU A 72 -0.12 0.63 7.86
C LEU A 72 -1.19 -0.41 7.55
N TRP A 73 -2.45 0.00 7.44
CA TRP A 73 -3.53 -0.94 7.16
C TRP A 73 -4.38 -0.44 5.99
N GLY A 74 -5.03 -1.36 5.31
CA GLY A 74 -5.85 -0.97 4.18
C GLY A 74 -6.74 -2.08 3.69
N PHE A 75 -7.50 -1.77 2.66
CA PHE A 75 -8.47 -2.68 2.08
C PHE A 75 -7.97 -3.15 0.72
N MET A 76 -8.23 -4.42 0.44
CA MET A 76 -7.89 -5.02 -0.85
C MET A 76 -9.08 -5.82 -1.33
N ILE A 77 -9.57 -5.50 -2.54
CA ILE A 77 -10.63 -6.30 -3.15
C ILE A 77 -10.07 -7.70 -3.41
N GLU A 78 -10.81 -8.72 -2.98
CA GLU A 78 -10.33 -10.10 -3.01
C GLU A 78 -9.88 -10.55 -4.40
N CYS A 79 -10.52 -10.06 -5.45
CA CYS A 79 -10.19 -10.46 -6.82
C CYS A 79 -9.01 -9.69 -7.43
N ASN A 80 -8.40 -8.77 -6.69
CA ASN A 80 -7.26 -7.99 -7.19
C ASN A 80 -5.96 -8.76 -6.99
N GLU A 81 -5.58 -9.53 -8.00
CA GLU A 81 -4.37 -10.38 -7.94
C GLU A 81 -3.07 -9.58 -7.85
N GLY A 82 -3.02 -8.42 -8.51
CA GLY A 82 -1.84 -7.56 -8.46
C GLY A 82 -1.57 -7.04 -7.06
N ALA A 83 -2.62 -6.58 -6.39
CA ALA A 83 -2.52 -6.12 -5.01
C ALA A 83 -2.12 -7.26 -4.08
N ALA A 84 -2.71 -8.44 -4.28
CA ALA A 84 -2.39 -9.61 -3.46
C ALA A 84 -0.92 -9.98 -3.57
N ARG A 85 -0.38 -9.97 -4.79
CA ARG A 85 1.04 -10.28 -4.99
C ARG A 85 1.95 -9.25 -4.32
N MET A 86 1.60 -7.98 -4.43
CA MET A 86 2.39 -6.91 -3.81
C MET A 86 2.41 -7.08 -2.29
N HIS A 87 1.24 -7.28 -1.68
CA HIS A 87 1.15 -7.45 -0.22
C HIS A 87 1.91 -8.67 0.26
N MET A 88 1.85 -9.77 -0.50
CA MET A 88 2.59 -10.97 -0.15
C MET A 88 4.10 -10.72 -0.17
N ARG A 89 4.58 -9.99 -1.17
CA ARG A 89 6.02 -9.74 -1.32
C ARG A 89 6.60 -8.87 -0.21
N ILE A 90 5.80 -7.94 0.33
CA ILE A 90 6.31 -7.03 1.36
C ILE A 90 6.00 -7.50 2.78
N GLY A 91 5.33 -8.64 2.92
CA GLY A 91 5.10 -9.22 4.22
C GLY A 91 3.84 -8.74 4.93
N SER A 92 2.86 -8.22 4.18
CA SER A 92 1.59 -7.84 4.78
C SER A 92 0.87 -9.05 5.36
N VAL A 93 0.09 -8.82 6.40
CA VAL A 93 -0.71 -9.86 7.04
C VAL A 93 -2.19 -9.59 6.81
N ASN A 94 -2.96 -10.68 6.70
CA ASN A 94 -4.40 -10.62 6.57
C ASN A 94 -5.03 -10.49 7.94
N GLU A 95 -5.82 -9.43 8.14
CA GLU A 95 -6.45 -9.22 9.44
C GLU A 95 -7.97 -9.42 9.42
N GLY A 96 -8.55 -9.60 8.27
CA GLY A 96 -9.99 -9.82 8.20
C GLY A 96 -10.55 -9.89 6.80
N LEU A 97 -11.81 -10.30 6.73
CA LEU A 97 -12.53 -10.40 5.47
C LEU A 97 -13.89 -9.73 5.64
N LEU A 98 -14.17 -8.75 4.80
CA LEU A 98 -15.45 -8.08 4.76
C LEU A 98 -16.23 -8.66 3.59
N ARG A 99 -17.27 -9.40 3.89
CA ARG A 99 -17.99 -10.17 2.87
C ARG A 99 -18.97 -9.31 2.10
N ASN A 100 -18.98 -9.48 0.76
CA ASN A 100 -19.88 -8.76 -0.14
C ASN A 100 -19.86 -7.26 0.14
N HIS A 101 -18.66 -6.71 0.23
CA HIS A 101 -18.47 -5.35 0.75
C HIS A 101 -18.54 -4.27 -0.31
N VAL A 102 -18.04 -4.57 -1.51
CA VAL A 102 -18.03 -3.57 -2.60
C VAL A 102 -18.70 -4.14 -3.85
N PHE A 103 -19.35 -3.26 -4.60
CA PHE A 103 -19.91 -3.61 -5.91
C PHE A 103 -18.91 -3.20 -6.98
N TYR A 104 -18.44 -4.16 -7.74
CA TYR A 104 -17.42 -3.92 -8.75
C TYR A 104 -17.61 -4.91 -9.90
N ASN A 105 -17.55 -4.37 -11.11
CA ASN A 105 -17.63 -5.19 -12.33
C ASN A 105 -18.85 -6.09 -12.38
N GLY A 106 -20.02 -5.54 -11.98
CA GLY A 106 -21.29 -6.21 -12.09
C GLY A 106 -21.65 -7.13 -10.94
N GLU A 107 -20.83 -7.24 -9.90
CA GLU A 107 -21.14 -8.13 -8.78
C GLU A 107 -20.49 -7.62 -7.48
N TYR A 108 -20.91 -8.22 -6.38
CA TYR A 108 -20.35 -7.88 -5.07
C TYR A 108 -19.11 -8.71 -4.81
N HIS A 109 -18.11 -8.08 -4.23
CA HIS A 109 -16.83 -8.70 -3.93
C HIS A 109 -16.49 -8.57 -2.46
N ASP A 110 -15.80 -9.57 -1.95
CA ASP A 110 -15.22 -9.51 -0.62
C ASP A 110 -14.02 -8.59 -0.61
N VAL A 111 -13.77 -7.98 0.53
CA VAL A 111 -12.62 -7.09 0.74
C VAL A 111 -11.80 -7.61 1.90
N ARG A 112 -10.51 -7.78 1.66
CA ARG A 112 -9.56 -8.16 2.71
C ARG A 112 -9.07 -6.93 3.43
N VAL A 113 -8.92 -7.04 4.75
CA VAL A 113 -8.20 -6.04 5.53
C VAL A 113 -6.78 -6.55 5.67
N VAL A 114 -5.82 -5.80 5.12
CA VAL A 114 -4.42 -6.19 5.13
C VAL A 114 -3.61 -5.14 5.86
N SER A 115 -2.59 -5.58 6.59
CA SER A 115 -1.78 -4.69 7.39
C SER A 115 -0.30 -4.98 7.23
N LEU A 116 0.49 -3.92 7.26
CA LEU A 116 1.93 -4.02 7.18
C LEU A 116 2.52 -3.42 8.45
N PHE A 117 3.24 -4.25 9.21
CA PHE A 117 3.89 -3.82 10.44
C PHE A 117 5.34 -3.44 10.16
N LYS A 118 5.78 -2.35 10.76
CA LYS A 118 7.14 -1.82 10.58
C LYS A 118 8.22 -2.89 10.76
N ASP A 119 8.15 -3.61 11.88
CA ASP A 119 9.18 -4.60 12.19
C ASP A 119 9.23 -5.72 11.17
N THR A 120 8.08 -6.24 10.79
CA THR A 120 8.00 -7.31 9.78
C THR A 120 8.48 -6.82 8.42
N TYR A 121 8.08 -5.62 8.04
CA TYR A 121 8.50 -5.03 6.78
C TYR A 121 10.01 -4.86 6.71
N LEU A 122 10.64 -4.36 7.77
CA LEU A 122 12.08 -4.14 7.79
C LEU A 122 12.85 -5.45 7.70
N LEU A 123 12.36 -6.52 8.34
CA LEU A 123 12.97 -7.84 8.22
C LEU A 123 12.86 -8.37 6.79
N GLU A 124 11.69 -8.27 6.18
CA GLU A 124 11.46 -8.73 4.81
C GLU A 124 12.33 -7.94 3.84
N LYS A 125 12.43 -6.64 4.02
CA LYS A 125 13.24 -5.78 3.16
C LYS A 125 14.72 -6.15 3.22
N ARG A 126 15.25 -6.45 4.39
CA ARG A 126 16.63 -6.92 4.52
C ARG A 126 16.87 -8.21 3.75
N SER A 127 15.93 -9.14 3.85
CA SER A 127 16.04 -10.40 3.12
C SER A 127 16.00 -10.19 1.61
N HIS A 128 15.12 -9.29 1.16
CA HIS A 128 15.02 -8.94 -0.25
C HIS A 128 16.30 -8.29 -0.77
N ASP A 129 16.83 -7.32 -0.03
CA ASP A 129 18.05 -6.62 -0.42
C ASP A 129 19.25 -7.57 -0.44
N ALA A 130 19.33 -8.49 0.52
CA ALA A 130 20.40 -9.48 0.56
C ALA A 130 20.33 -10.43 -0.63
N SER A 131 19.12 -10.80 -1.05
CA SER A 131 18.93 -11.68 -2.20
C SER A 131 19.37 -11.04 -3.51
N ASP A 132 19.24 -9.72 -3.59
CA ASP A 132 19.58 -8.96 -4.80
C ASP A 132 21.08 -8.65 -4.89
N SER A 133 21.80 -8.84 -3.82
CA SER A 133 23.24 -8.61 -3.81
C SER A 133 24.01 -9.88 -4.14
#